data_e68ae8a1586ca84ae15cdd7a4cffab84
#
_entry.id   e68ae8a1586ca84ae15cdd7a4cffab84
#
_cell.length_a   1.000
_cell.length_b   1.000
_cell.length_c   1.000
_cell.angle_alpha   90.00
_cell.angle_beta   90.00
_cell.angle_gamma   90.00
#
_symmetry.space_group_name_H-M   'P 1'
#
loop_
_entity.id
_entity.type
_entity.pdbx_description
1 polymer ?
#
loop_
_entity_poly.entity_id
_entity_poly.type
_entity_poly.pdbx_seq_one_letter_code
_entity_poly.pdbx_strand_id
1 'polypeptide(L)'
;MFLCGKFGHFLACYRFPMFFVAVLLMGAAGLFGLAADTFLHNENKVIQEITFNPVHCFNKPTEKLIIRPEIIGCVLGEDEALGETEIVEGTERPDDLVPEVLARFHAAQAAAKEAGIEMHIDSGYRTVETQKYLFNRAIKEHKTAEEAIKWVLPGELSRHPWGLALDINLHHEKSGASWLEANGATFGLCRVYVNEWWHFEPLIAPGGICPPLLPDASQVK
;
A
#
# COMPACT_ATOMS: atom_id res chain seq x y z
N MET A 1 17.23 -11.31 57.62
CA MET A 1 16.04 -12.15 57.73
C MET A 1 16.49 -13.58 57.98
N PHE A 2 16.08 -14.18 59.10
CA PHE A 2 16.46 -15.55 59.44
C PHE A 2 15.27 -16.46 59.12
N LEU A 3 15.48 -17.41 58.25
CA LEU A 3 14.53 -18.50 58.05
C LEU A 3 15.07 -19.75 58.74
N CYS A 4 14.36 -20.18 59.83
CA CYS A 4 14.64 -21.40 60.53
C CYS A 4 13.62 -22.49 60.11
N GLY A 5 14.09 -23.58 59.50
CA GLY A 5 13.29 -24.74 59.17
C GLY A 5 13.67 -25.93 60.04
N LYS A 6 12.68 -26.71 60.51
CA LYS A 6 12.87 -27.98 61.26
C LYS A 6 13.07 -29.12 60.28
N PHE A 7 14.25 -29.65 60.24
CA PHE A 7 14.48 -30.99 59.66
C PHE A 7 15.16 -31.87 60.71
N GLY A 8 14.51 -32.92 61.13
CA GLY A 8 14.97 -34.03 61.97
C GLY A 8 16.08 -33.72 62.96
N HIS A 9 15.77 -33.54 64.24
CA HIS A 9 16.64 -33.42 65.44
C HIS A 9 17.87 -32.47 65.44
N PHE A 10 18.10 -31.68 64.39
CA PHE A 10 19.11 -30.62 64.41
C PHE A 10 18.55 -29.33 63.86
N LEU A 11 18.58 -28.24 64.64
CA LEU A 11 18.31 -26.87 64.18
C LEU A 11 19.51 -26.31 63.44
N ALA A 12 19.44 -26.23 62.10
CA ALA A 12 20.42 -25.56 61.28
C ALA A 12 19.84 -24.19 60.88
N CYS A 13 20.46 -23.11 61.35
CA CYS A 13 20.14 -21.74 60.92
C CYS A 13 21.08 -21.34 59.75
N TYR A 14 20.52 -21.16 58.59
CA TYR A 14 21.27 -20.67 57.43
C TYR A 14 21.19 -19.14 57.36
N ARG A 15 22.34 -18.47 57.40
CA ARG A 15 22.47 -17.08 57.08
C ARG A 15 22.61 -16.97 55.57
N PHE A 16 21.55 -16.59 54.89
CA PHE A 16 21.70 -16.16 53.46
C PHE A 16 22.38 -14.81 53.44
N PRO A 17 23.51 -14.63 52.79
CA PRO A 17 24.14 -13.34 52.63
C PRO A 17 23.20 -12.40 51.85
N MET A 18 22.99 -11.19 52.32
CA MET A 18 22.14 -10.14 51.71
C MET A 18 22.52 -9.88 50.23
N PHE A 19 23.75 -10.24 49.85
CA PHE A 19 24.22 -10.15 48.46
C PHE A 19 23.42 -10.97 47.47
N PHE A 20 22.97 -12.17 47.83
CA PHE A 20 22.20 -13.03 46.88
C PHE A 20 20.80 -12.49 46.60
N VAL A 21 20.17 -11.82 47.56
CA VAL A 21 18.84 -11.21 47.35
C VAL A 21 18.96 -9.98 46.49
N ALA A 22 20.00 -9.19 46.61
CA ALA A 22 20.24 -8.01 45.78
C ALA A 22 20.51 -8.37 44.30
N VAL A 23 21.26 -9.45 44.04
CA VAL A 23 21.57 -9.92 42.68
C VAL A 23 20.31 -10.47 41.99
N LEU A 24 19.44 -11.18 42.74
CA LEU A 24 18.16 -11.66 42.19
C LEU A 24 17.20 -10.53 41.86
N LEU A 25 17.14 -9.48 42.70
CA LEU A 25 16.28 -8.31 42.44
C LEU A 25 16.79 -7.47 41.27
N MET A 26 18.10 -7.29 41.12
CA MET A 26 18.68 -6.62 39.95
C MET A 26 18.50 -7.42 38.65
N GLY A 27 18.62 -8.75 38.71
CA GLY A 27 18.36 -9.62 37.55
C GLY A 27 16.90 -9.57 37.10
N ALA A 28 15.95 -9.55 38.05
CA ALA A 28 14.53 -9.40 37.72
C ALA A 28 14.18 -8.01 37.14
N ALA A 29 14.78 -6.95 37.68
CA ALA A 29 14.58 -5.60 37.13
C ALA A 29 15.17 -5.44 35.74
N GLY A 30 16.33 -6.05 35.46
CA GLY A 30 16.95 -6.07 34.12
C GLY A 30 16.12 -6.83 33.10
N LEU A 31 15.55 -7.98 33.47
CA LEU A 31 14.69 -8.77 32.57
C LEU A 31 13.35 -8.05 32.31
N PHE A 32 12.79 -7.36 33.31
CA PHE A 32 11.58 -6.55 33.11
C PHE A 32 11.84 -5.33 32.23
N GLY A 33 13.00 -4.68 32.35
CA GLY A 33 13.39 -3.56 31.48
C GLY A 33 13.56 -3.99 30.02
N LEU A 34 14.27 -5.11 29.76
CA LEU A 34 14.44 -5.65 28.42
C LEU A 34 13.13 -6.14 27.79
N ALA A 35 12.22 -6.73 28.59
CA ALA A 35 10.91 -7.14 28.11
C ALA A 35 10.00 -5.95 27.78
N ALA A 36 10.07 -4.88 28.59
CA ALA A 36 9.31 -3.66 28.34
C ALA A 36 9.83 -2.93 27.09
N ASP A 37 11.16 -2.83 26.90
CA ASP A 37 11.74 -2.19 25.72
C ASP A 37 11.43 -2.98 24.44
N THR A 38 11.47 -4.30 24.48
CA THR A 38 11.11 -5.13 23.32
C THR A 38 9.61 -5.06 23.02
N PHE A 39 8.76 -4.99 24.04
CA PHE A 39 7.33 -4.86 23.85
C PHE A 39 6.97 -3.49 23.25
N LEU A 40 7.50 -2.40 23.82
CA LEU A 40 7.29 -1.03 23.31
C LEU A 40 7.87 -0.84 21.90
N HIS A 41 9.03 -1.46 21.62
CA HIS A 41 9.63 -1.39 20.28
C HIS A 41 8.81 -2.16 19.25
N ASN A 42 8.21 -3.28 19.63
CA ASN A 42 7.36 -4.08 18.76
C ASN A 42 5.99 -3.40 18.52
N GLU A 43 5.42 -2.75 19.54
CA GLU A 43 4.20 -1.94 19.37
C GLU A 43 4.42 -0.75 18.44
N ASN A 44 5.54 -0.02 18.58
CA ASN A 44 5.88 1.07 17.67
C ASN A 44 6.12 0.58 16.23
N LYS A 45 6.69 -0.61 16.05
CA LYS A 45 6.88 -1.20 14.72
C LYS A 45 5.54 -1.61 14.09
N VAL A 46 4.63 -2.19 14.88
CA VAL A 46 3.28 -2.55 14.43
C VAL A 46 2.48 -1.28 14.06
N ILE A 47 2.57 -0.22 14.87
CA ILE A 47 1.91 1.07 14.58
C ILE A 47 2.49 1.71 13.31
N GLN A 48 3.80 1.61 13.06
CA GLN A 48 4.41 2.08 11.81
C GLN A 48 3.97 1.25 10.59
N GLU A 49 3.77 -0.05 10.72
CA GLU A 49 3.27 -0.90 9.63
C GLU A 49 1.78 -0.68 9.33
N ILE A 50 0.97 -0.27 10.30
CA ILE A 50 -0.46 0.01 10.12
C ILE A 50 -0.72 1.39 9.48
N THR A 51 0.26 2.31 9.51
CA THR A 51 0.11 3.68 8.99
C THR A 51 0.44 3.84 7.50
N PHE A 52 0.63 2.77 6.74
CA PHE A 52 1.18 2.83 5.38
C PHE A 52 0.20 2.54 4.24
N ASN A 53 -0.90 3.29 4.17
CA ASN A 53 -1.49 3.63 2.87
C ASN A 53 -1.69 5.15 2.89
N PRO A 54 -0.79 5.92 2.27
CA PRO A 54 -0.96 7.36 2.22
C PRO A 54 -2.08 7.71 1.26
N VAL A 55 -3.08 8.43 1.76
CA VAL A 55 -4.10 9.08 0.93
C VAL A 55 -3.59 10.49 0.59
N HIS A 56 -3.60 10.82 -0.68
CA HIS A 56 -3.24 12.14 -1.15
C HIS A 56 -4.49 13.01 -1.16
N CYS A 57 -4.50 14.09 -0.41
CA CYS A 57 -5.61 15.02 -0.29
C CYS A 57 -5.22 16.38 -0.85
N PHE A 58 -6.07 16.97 -1.67
CA PHE A 58 -5.88 18.31 -2.19
C PHE A 58 -6.68 19.32 -1.38
N ASN A 59 -5.99 20.24 -0.73
CA ASN A 59 -6.62 21.32 0.03
C ASN A 59 -6.89 22.50 -0.92
N LYS A 60 -8.13 22.65 -1.37
CA LYS A 60 -8.56 23.69 -2.32
C LYS A 60 -8.22 25.11 -1.86
N PRO A 61 -8.46 25.51 -0.60
CA PRO A 61 -8.15 26.86 -0.14
C PRO A 61 -6.67 27.21 -0.19
N THR A 62 -5.78 26.25 -0.08
CA THR A 62 -4.32 26.47 -0.04
C THR A 62 -3.61 25.97 -1.29
N GLU A 63 -4.32 25.31 -2.20
CA GLU A 63 -3.80 24.66 -3.42
C GLU A 63 -2.62 23.73 -3.14
N LYS A 64 -2.67 23.03 -1.98
CA LYS A 64 -1.59 22.14 -1.54
C LYS A 64 -2.02 20.70 -1.51
N LEU A 65 -1.13 19.84 -1.99
CA LEU A 65 -1.21 18.41 -1.79
C LEU A 65 -0.79 18.06 -0.36
N ILE A 66 -1.62 17.33 0.36
CA ILE A 66 -1.38 16.87 1.73
C ILE A 66 -1.44 15.35 1.71
N ILE A 67 -0.43 14.69 2.28
CA ILE A 67 -0.41 13.24 2.43
C ILE A 67 -0.99 12.91 3.81
N ARG A 68 -2.01 12.07 3.85
CA ARG A 68 -2.66 11.64 5.10
C ARG A 68 -2.65 10.12 5.23
N PRO A 69 -2.65 9.58 6.46
CA PRO A 69 -2.90 8.15 6.69
C PRO A 69 -4.30 7.77 6.19
N GLU A 70 -4.45 6.60 5.57
CA GLU A 70 -5.74 6.09 5.07
C GLU A 70 -6.84 6.11 6.13
N ILE A 71 -6.49 5.79 7.38
CA ILE A 71 -7.44 5.78 8.52
C ILE A 71 -8.07 7.15 8.79
N ILE A 72 -7.42 8.24 8.39
CA ILE A 72 -7.93 9.61 8.54
C ILE A 72 -8.67 10.03 7.27
N GLY A 73 -8.14 9.64 6.10
CA GLY A 73 -8.64 10.09 4.81
C GLY A 73 -8.54 11.61 4.63
N CYS A 74 -9.19 12.12 3.61
CA CYS A 74 -9.30 13.56 3.38
C CYS A 74 -10.34 14.17 4.29
N VAL A 75 -10.02 15.30 4.94
CA VAL A 75 -10.93 15.99 5.86
C VAL A 75 -11.80 17.00 5.12
N LEU A 76 -12.82 17.52 5.79
CA LEU A 76 -13.73 18.52 5.24
C LEU A 76 -12.96 19.74 4.64
N GLY A 77 -13.22 20.06 3.39
CA GLY A 77 -12.51 21.11 2.63
C GLY A 77 -11.26 20.63 1.88
N GLU A 78 -10.94 19.35 1.98
CA GLU A 78 -9.96 18.69 1.15
C GLU A 78 -10.70 17.73 0.21
N ASP A 79 -10.40 17.81 -1.07
CA ASP A 79 -10.78 16.75 -1.99
C ASP A 79 -9.65 15.73 -2.02
N GLU A 80 -10.00 14.49 -2.17
CA GLU A 80 -9.02 13.46 -2.47
C GLU A 80 -8.28 13.92 -3.73
N ALA A 81 -6.98 14.14 -3.60
CA ALA A 81 -6.24 14.95 -4.57
C ALA A 81 -6.09 14.23 -5.89
N LEU A 82 -6.82 14.74 -6.79
CA LEU A 82 -6.54 14.59 -8.20
C LEU A 82 -5.73 15.82 -8.59
N GLY A 83 -4.43 15.65 -8.77
CA GLY A 83 -3.55 16.79 -9.04
C GLY A 83 -4.06 17.66 -10.19
N GLU A 84 -4.35 18.92 -9.91
CA GLU A 84 -4.52 19.91 -10.95
C GLU A 84 -3.13 20.32 -11.45
N THR A 85 -2.79 19.86 -12.63
CA THR A 85 -1.73 20.49 -13.43
C THR A 85 -2.35 20.98 -14.72
N GLU A 86 -1.92 22.16 -15.18
CA GLU A 86 -2.37 22.76 -16.45
C GLU A 86 -2.36 21.71 -17.56
N ILE A 87 -3.49 21.60 -18.23
CA ILE A 87 -3.70 20.62 -19.29
C ILE A 87 -2.85 21.00 -20.49
N VAL A 88 -1.93 20.13 -20.82
CA VAL A 88 -1.50 19.99 -22.21
C VAL A 88 -2.13 18.70 -22.72
N GLU A 89 -3.06 18.83 -23.65
CA GLU A 89 -3.66 17.70 -24.36
C GLU A 89 -2.56 16.70 -24.76
N GLY A 90 -2.68 15.43 -24.29
CA GLY A 90 -1.76 14.37 -24.69
C GLY A 90 -0.54 14.10 -23.79
N THR A 91 -0.44 14.68 -22.59
CA THR A 91 0.64 14.34 -21.67
C THR A 91 0.25 13.19 -20.74
N GLU A 92 0.27 11.99 -21.27
CA GLU A 92 0.47 10.81 -20.46
C GLU A 92 1.96 10.70 -20.10
N ARG A 93 2.25 10.47 -18.82
CA ARG A 93 3.60 10.24 -18.31
C ARG A 93 3.62 8.86 -17.64
N PRO A 94 3.88 7.81 -18.44
CA PRO A 94 3.76 6.42 -17.95
C PRO A 94 4.54 6.17 -16.67
N ASP A 95 5.72 6.74 -16.54
CA ASP A 95 6.62 6.53 -15.39
C ASP A 95 6.41 7.54 -14.24
N ASP A 96 5.51 8.52 -14.38
CA ASP A 96 5.23 9.50 -13.34
C ASP A 96 4.17 8.97 -12.36
N LEU A 97 4.53 7.87 -11.71
CA LEU A 97 3.73 7.19 -10.72
C LEU A 97 4.17 7.56 -9.30
N VAL A 98 3.34 7.27 -8.31
CA VAL A 98 3.79 7.29 -6.92
C VAL A 98 5.07 6.46 -6.80
N PRO A 99 6.15 6.98 -6.19
CA PRO A 99 7.45 6.30 -6.18
C PRO A 99 7.43 4.85 -5.70
N GLU A 100 6.57 4.53 -4.75
CA GLU A 100 6.39 3.17 -4.26
C GLU A 100 5.79 2.25 -5.33
N VAL A 101 4.80 2.74 -6.10
CA VAL A 101 4.16 1.97 -7.18
C VAL A 101 5.16 1.71 -8.29
N LEU A 102 5.92 2.72 -8.67
CA LEU A 102 6.98 2.59 -9.67
C LEU A 102 8.06 1.60 -9.22
N ALA A 103 8.47 1.63 -7.95
CA ALA A 103 9.44 0.67 -7.40
C ALA A 103 8.90 -0.78 -7.42
N ARG A 104 7.62 -0.99 -7.10
CA ARG A 104 6.95 -2.30 -7.19
C ARG A 104 6.90 -2.79 -8.64
N PHE A 105 6.59 -1.91 -9.58
CA PHE A 105 6.60 -2.23 -11.00
C PHE A 105 7.99 -2.62 -11.48
N HIS A 106 9.03 -1.86 -11.17
CA HIS A 106 10.41 -2.19 -11.57
C HIS A 106 10.88 -3.53 -11.00
N ALA A 107 10.51 -3.87 -9.77
CA ALA A 107 10.80 -5.18 -9.18
C ALA A 107 10.08 -6.30 -9.93
N ALA A 108 8.81 -6.12 -10.29
CA ALA A 108 8.06 -7.07 -11.10
C ALA A 108 8.63 -7.21 -12.51
N GLN A 109 8.98 -6.08 -13.14
CA GLN A 109 9.60 -6.04 -14.48
C GLN A 109 10.93 -6.80 -14.53
N ALA A 110 11.78 -6.61 -13.51
CA ALA A 110 13.05 -7.34 -13.40
C ALA A 110 12.83 -8.85 -13.29
N ALA A 111 11.87 -9.29 -12.47
CA ALA A 111 11.55 -10.71 -12.32
C ALA A 111 10.90 -11.30 -13.60
N ALA A 112 10.04 -10.54 -14.28
CA ALA A 112 9.49 -10.95 -15.59
C ALA A 112 10.59 -11.13 -16.63
N LYS A 113 11.55 -10.21 -16.69
CA LYS A 113 12.70 -10.26 -17.59
C LYS A 113 13.57 -11.50 -17.35
N GLU A 114 13.79 -11.89 -16.10
CA GLU A 114 14.48 -13.16 -15.77
C GLU A 114 13.72 -14.38 -16.29
N ALA A 115 12.40 -14.30 -16.38
CA ALA A 115 11.54 -15.32 -16.98
C ALA A 115 11.44 -15.20 -18.53
N GLY A 116 12.17 -14.26 -19.13
CA GLY A 116 12.12 -14.02 -20.59
C GLY A 116 10.89 -13.28 -21.07
N ILE A 117 10.20 -12.57 -20.19
CA ILE A 117 8.96 -11.82 -20.49
C ILE A 117 9.26 -10.32 -20.51
N GLU A 118 8.92 -9.66 -21.61
CA GLU A 118 8.98 -8.19 -21.72
C GLU A 118 7.71 -7.56 -21.13
N MET A 119 7.89 -6.52 -20.32
CA MET A 119 6.81 -5.81 -19.63
C MET A 119 7.02 -4.31 -19.75
N HIS A 120 5.98 -3.59 -20.17
CA HIS A 120 6.02 -2.15 -20.39
C HIS A 120 4.79 -1.48 -19.75
N ILE A 121 4.97 -0.28 -19.19
CA ILE A 121 3.86 0.60 -18.84
C ILE A 121 3.50 1.37 -20.11
N ASP A 122 2.30 1.16 -20.63
CA ASP A 122 1.79 1.92 -21.77
C ASP A 122 1.03 3.16 -21.30
N SER A 123 0.37 3.08 -20.14
CA SER A 123 -0.26 4.21 -19.48
C SER A 123 -0.08 4.11 -17.96
N GLY A 124 0.35 5.18 -17.34
CA GLY A 124 0.50 5.30 -15.89
C GLY A 124 -0.20 6.56 -15.39
N TYR A 125 0.57 7.57 -14.98
CA TYR A 125 0.00 8.86 -14.61
C TYR A 125 -0.58 9.58 -15.84
N ARG A 126 -1.78 10.14 -15.65
CA ARG A 126 -2.39 11.11 -16.57
C ARG A 126 -3.13 12.17 -15.78
N THR A 127 -3.25 13.39 -16.30
CA THR A 127 -3.96 14.47 -15.61
C THR A 127 -5.46 14.17 -15.51
N VAL A 128 -6.12 14.80 -14.54
CA VAL A 128 -7.60 14.72 -14.40
C VAL A 128 -8.29 15.12 -15.70
N GLU A 129 -7.78 16.12 -16.37
CA GLU A 129 -8.31 16.65 -17.61
C GLU A 129 -8.14 15.67 -18.75
N THR A 130 -6.97 15.06 -18.88
CA THR A 130 -6.78 13.97 -19.83
C THR A 130 -7.77 12.84 -19.56
N GLN A 131 -7.96 12.48 -18.29
CA GLN A 131 -8.94 11.45 -17.92
C GLN A 131 -10.38 11.86 -18.26
N LYS A 132 -10.77 13.12 -17.97
CA LYS A 132 -12.08 13.67 -18.38
C LYS A 132 -12.26 13.66 -19.89
N TYR A 133 -11.23 14.02 -20.63
CA TYR A 133 -11.24 13.94 -22.09
C TYR A 133 -11.47 12.50 -22.57
N LEU A 134 -10.76 11.52 -22.01
CA LEU A 134 -10.91 10.09 -22.34
C LEU A 134 -12.32 9.60 -22.01
N PHE A 135 -12.86 9.98 -20.86
CA PHE A 135 -14.24 9.62 -20.48
C PHE A 135 -15.27 10.22 -21.44
N ASN A 136 -15.13 11.51 -21.78
CA ASN A 136 -16.02 12.17 -22.74
C ASN A 136 -15.92 11.54 -24.15
N ARG A 137 -14.74 11.07 -24.54
CA ARG A 137 -14.55 10.30 -25.76
C ARG A 137 -15.26 8.94 -25.68
N ALA A 138 -15.12 8.24 -24.54
CA ALA A 138 -15.80 6.98 -24.32
C ALA A 138 -17.33 7.13 -24.36
N ILE A 139 -17.91 8.23 -23.83
CA ILE A 139 -19.36 8.51 -23.94
C ILE A 139 -19.78 8.62 -25.42
N LYS A 140 -18.99 9.27 -26.25
CA LYS A 140 -19.28 9.36 -27.69
C LYS A 140 -19.21 8.00 -28.40
N GLU A 141 -18.26 7.14 -27.99
CA GLU A 141 -18.06 5.82 -28.52
C GLU A 141 -19.17 4.85 -28.06
N HIS A 142 -19.43 4.79 -26.77
CA HIS A 142 -20.39 3.87 -26.14
C HIS A 142 -21.83 4.43 -26.06
N LYS A 143 -22.06 5.68 -26.49
CA LYS A 143 -23.36 6.38 -26.62
C LYS A 143 -23.95 6.90 -25.31
N THR A 144 -23.63 6.32 -24.16
CA THR A 144 -24.11 6.78 -22.85
C THR A 144 -22.97 6.79 -21.81
N ALA A 145 -23.15 7.58 -20.75
CA ALA A 145 -22.19 7.61 -19.63
C ALA A 145 -22.18 6.28 -18.87
N GLU A 146 -23.35 5.61 -18.77
CA GLU A 146 -23.50 4.32 -18.09
C GLU A 146 -22.72 3.19 -18.80
N GLU A 147 -22.65 3.23 -20.12
CA GLU A 147 -21.84 2.26 -20.88
C GLU A 147 -20.38 2.66 -20.88
N ALA A 148 -20.07 3.97 -21.01
CA ALA A 148 -18.70 4.46 -21.01
C ALA A 148 -17.94 4.16 -19.73
N ILE A 149 -18.61 4.31 -18.56
CA ILE A 149 -17.99 4.11 -17.25
C ILE A 149 -17.50 2.67 -17.01
N LYS A 150 -17.98 1.70 -17.77
CA LYS A 150 -17.51 0.31 -17.71
C LYS A 150 -16.09 0.15 -18.24
N TRP A 151 -15.62 1.12 -19.04
CA TRP A 151 -14.33 1.09 -19.74
C TRP A 151 -13.39 2.22 -19.33
N VAL A 152 -13.93 3.39 -19.07
CA VAL A 152 -13.17 4.57 -18.70
C VAL A 152 -13.87 5.26 -17.55
N LEU A 153 -13.20 5.37 -16.42
CA LEU A 153 -13.73 6.13 -15.27
C LEU A 153 -13.61 7.64 -15.51
N PRO A 154 -14.54 8.45 -14.99
CA PRO A 154 -14.36 9.90 -14.91
C PRO A 154 -13.14 10.25 -14.06
N GLY A 155 -12.63 11.50 -14.24
CA GLY A 155 -11.38 11.93 -13.61
C GLY A 155 -11.35 11.77 -12.09
N GLU A 156 -12.47 11.95 -11.45
CA GLU A 156 -12.64 11.90 -10.00
C GLU A 156 -12.59 10.46 -9.42
N LEU A 157 -12.84 9.44 -10.24
CA LEU A 157 -12.89 8.04 -9.82
C LEU A 157 -11.70 7.22 -10.31
N SER A 158 -11.04 7.66 -11.37
CA SER A 158 -9.88 6.95 -11.93
C SER A 158 -8.66 7.05 -11.01
N ARG A 159 -7.87 5.97 -10.92
CA ARG A 159 -6.62 5.91 -10.16
C ARG A 159 -5.41 6.43 -10.95
N HIS A 160 -5.53 6.59 -12.25
CA HIS A 160 -4.45 7.15 -13.08
C HIS A 160 -4.03 8.57 -12.69
N PRO A 161 -4.96 9.53 -12.43
CA PRO A 161 -4.59 10.86 -11.97
C PRO A 161 -3.88 10.90 -10.61
N TRP A 162 -3.93 9.82 -9.87
CA TRP A 162 -3.25 9.67 -8.57
C TRP A 162 -1.87 9.04 -8.68
N GLY A 163 -1.49 8.60 -9.90
CA GLY A 163 -0.28 7.81 -10.10
C GLY A 163 -0.34 6.43 -9.44
N LEU A 164 -1.54 5.86 -9.28
CA LEU A 164 -1.79 4.59 -8.60
C LEU A 164 -2.28 3.49 -9.56
N ALA A 165 -2.39 3.76 -10.84
CA ALA A 165 -2.80 2.78 -11.86
C ALA A 165 -1.76 2.64 -12.95
N LEU A 166 -1.64 1.42 -13.47
CA LEU A 166 -0.74 1.06 -14.56
C LEU A 166 -1.50 0.23 -15.60
N ASP A 167 -1.40 0.64 -16.85
CA ASP A 167 -1.84 -0.18 -17.98
C ASP A 167 -0.62 -0.84 -18.59
N ILE A 168 -0.57 -2.15 -18.49
CA ILE A 168 0.60 -2.97 -18.84
C ILE A 168 0.39 -3.64 -20.19
N ASN A 169 1.33 -3.42 -21.10
CA ASN A 169 1.35 -4.00 -22.44
C ASN A 169 0.04 -3.83 -23.24
N LEU A 170 -0.71 -2.74 -23.01
CA LEU A 170 -2.00 -2.48 -23.66
C LEU A 170 -1.90 -2.47 -25.19
N HIS A 171 -0.80 -1.94 -25.71
CA HIS A 171 -0.53 -1.84 -27.15
C HIS A 171 0.44 -2.92 -27.67
N HIS A 172 0.80 -3.89 -26.81
CA HIS A 172 1.75 -4.94 -27.10
C HIS A 172 1.12 -6.33 -26.90
N GLU A 173 1.95 -7.37 -26.91
CA GLU A 173 1.49 -8.71 -26.58
C GLU A 173 1.10 -8.81 -25.09
N LYS A 174 0.05 -9.56 -24.80
CA LYS A 174 -0.48 -9.75 -23.45
C LYS A 174 0.46 -10.47 -22.47
N SER A 175 1.61 -10.96 -22.94
CA SER A 175 2.53 -11.79 -22.14
C SER A 175 2.94 -11.10 -20.83
N GLY A 176 3.31 -9.82 -20.86
CA GLY A 176 3.71 -9.05 -19.69
C GLY A 176 2.57 -8.88 -18.67
N ALA A 177 1.38 -8.49 -19.14
CA ALA A 177 0.20 -8.36 -18.28
C ALA A 177 -0.27 -9.71 -17.72
N SER A 178 -0.24 -10.78 -18.53
CA SER A 178 -0.58 -12.12 -18.06
C SER A 178 0.41 -12.65 -17.02
N TRP A 179 1.70 -12.34 -17.19
CA TRP A 179 2.71 -12.66 -16.19
C TRP A 179 2.46 -11.88 -14.88
N LEU A 180 2.15 -10.59 -14.99
CA LEU A 180 1.85 -9.76 -13.84
C LEU A 180 0.57 -10.19 -13.13
N GLU A 181 -0.47 -10.61 -13.86
CA GLU A 181 -1.68 -11.18 -13.24
C GLU A 181 -1.35 -12.42 -12.40
N ALA A 182 -0.46 -13.29 -12.87
CA ALA A 182 -0.07 -14.49 -12.15
C ALA A 182 0.88 -14.25 -10.98
N ASN A 183 1.74 -13.22 -11.04
CA ASN A 183 2.85 -13.01 -10.09
C ASN A 183 2.75 -11.70 -9.32
N GLY A 184 1.86 -10.78 -9.71
CA GLY A 184 1.78 -9.42 -9.21
C GLY A 184 1.52 -9.29 -7.72
N ALA A 185 0.83 -10.26 -7.11
CA ALA A 185 0.63 -10.33 -5.67
C ALA A 185 1.94 -10.29 -4.87
N THR A 186 3.01 -10.89 -5.40
CA THR A 186 4.36 -10.85 -4.80
C THR A 186 4.89 -9.43 -4.69
N PHE A 187 4.50 -8.54 -5.59
CA PHE A 187 4.91 -7.15 -5.67
C PHE A 187 3.83 -6.18 -5.14
N GLY A 188 2.67 -6.72 -4.72
CA GLY A 188 1.53 -5.94 -4.26
C GLY A 188 0.76 -5.24 -5.38
N LEU A 189 0.93 -5.69 -6.64
CA LEU A 189 0.23 -5.20 -7.81
C LEU A 189 -0.84 -6.20 -8.22
N CYS A 190 -2.09 -5.77 -8.29
CA CYS A 190 -3.22 -6.63 -8.61
C CYS A 190 -3.97 -6.11 -9.84
N ARG A 191 -4.36 -7.02 -10.74
CA ARG A 191 -5.35 -6.72 -11.75
C ARG A 191 -6.68 -6.40 -11.07
N VAL A 192 -7.44 -5.43 -11.62
CA VAL A 192 -8.65 -4.91 -10.95
C VAL A 192 -9.92 -5.40 -11.63
N TYR A 193 -9.99 -5.35 -12.97
CA TYR A 193 -11.23 -5.59 -13.73
C TYR A 193 -11.14 -6.81 -14.64
N VAL A 194 -12.28 -7.51 -14.79
CA VAL A 194 -12.38 -8.65 -15.72
C VAL A 194 -12.24 -8.21 -17.16
N ASN A 195 -12.83 -7.08 -17.54
CA ASN A 195 -12.82 -6.56 -18.90
C ASN A 195 -11.51 -5.85 -19.29
N GLU A 196 -10.67 -5.46 -18.32
CA GLU A 196 -9.41 -4.75 -18.55
C GLU A 196 -8.23 -5.65 -18.12
N TRP A 197 -7.74 -6.47 -19.02
CA TRP A 197 -6.63 -7.41 -18.76
C TRP A 197 -5.29 -6.71 -18.53
N TRP A 198 -5.18 -5.44 -18.86
CA TRP A 198 -3.99 -4.60 -18.77
C TRP A 198 -3.91 -3.76 -17.51
N HIS A 199 -5.03 -3.54 -16.79
CA HIS A 199 -5.14 -2.57 -15.71
C HIS A 199 -4.78 -3.15 -14.34
N PHE A 200 -3.76 -2.57 -13.70
CA PHE A 200 -3.24 -3.00 -12.40
C PHE A 200 -3.15 -1.84 -11.41
N GLU A 201 -3.36 -2.14 -10.13
CA GLU A 201 -3.26 -1.20 -9.02
C GLU A 201 -2.54 -1.80 -7.80
N PRO A 202 -1.93 -0.98 -6.91
CA PRO A 202 -1.25 -1.44 -5.69
C PRO A 202 -2.24 -1.74 -4.57
N LEU A 203 -3.14 -2.70 -4.75
CA LEU A 203 -4.26 -2.96 -3.84
C LEU A 203 -3.89 -3.65 -2.53
N ILE A 204 -2.67 -4.19 -2.43
CA ILE A 204 -2.25 -5.01 -1.28
C ILE A 204 -0.78 -4.72 -0.94
N ALA A 205 -0.37 -5.09 0.27
CA ALA A 205 1.05 -5.19 0.58
C ALA A 205 1.72 -6.29 -0.26
N PRO A 206 3.00 -6.14 -0.66
CA PRO A 206 3.74 -7.19 -1.35
C PRO A 206 3.64 -8.55 -0.64
N GLY A 207 3.29 -9.60 -1.37
CA GLY A 207 3.08 -10.94 -0.84
C GLY A 207 1.69 -11.19 -0.26
N GLY A 208 0.77 -10.23 -0.31
CA GLY A 208 -0.62 -10.39 0.09
C GLY A 208 -1.45 -11.19 -0.91
N ILE A 209 -2.76 -11.17 -0.75
CA ILE A 209 -3.71 -11.86 -1.62
C ILE A 209 -4.53 -10.82 -2.36
N CYS A 210 -4.47 -10.81 -3.69
CA CYS A 210 -5.28 -9.92 -4.51
C CYS A 210 -6.78 -10.18 -4.31
N PRO A 211 -7.61 -9.11 -4.23
CA PRO A 211 -9.05 -9.24 -4.15
C PRO A 211 -9.61 -9.88 -5.43
N PRO A 212 -10.84 -10.40 -5.39
CA PRO A 212 -11.54 -10.83 -6.59
C PRO A 212 -11.70 -9.68 -7.59
N LEU A 213 -11.58 -9.99 -8.88
CA LEU A 213 -11.77 -9.00 -9.94
C LEU A 213 -13.20 -8.43 -9.91
N LEU A 214 -13.31 -7.13 -10.10
CA LEU A 214 -14.58 -6.48 -10.40
C LEU A 214 -14.99 -6.79 -11.85
N PRO A 215 -16.29 -6.92 -12.15
CA PRO A 215 -16.75 -7.17 -13.52
C PRO A 215 -16.23 -6.13 -14.52
N ASP A 216 -16.30 -4.85 -14.16
CA ASP A 216 -15.86 -3.70 -14.92
C ASP A 216 -15.65 -2.48 -14.01
N ALA A 217 -15.18 -1.37 -14.57
CA ALA A 217 -14.86 -0.17 -13.82
C ALA A 217 -16.08 0.53 -13.18
N SER A 218 -17.30 0.28 -13.64
CA SER A 218 -18.53 0.84 -13.03
C SER A 218 -18.78 0.37 -11.59
N GLN A 219 -18.06 -0.67 -11.13
CA GLN A 219 -18.22 -1.24 -9.80
C GLN A 219 -17.30 -0.62 -8.75
N VAL A 220 -16.48 0.37 -9.12
CA VAL A 220 -15.66 1.15 -8.18
C VAL A 220 -16.57 1.96 -7.27
N LYS A 221 -16.28 1.94 -5.96
CA LYS A 221 -17.07 2.66 -4.93
C LYS A 221 -16.27 3.80 -4.34
#